data_ce1c279c1a9c707f53358d0dc9a65317
#
_entry.id   ce1c279c1a9c707f53358d0dc9a65317
#
_cell.length_a   1.000
_cell.length_b   1.000
_cell.length_c   1.000
_cell.angle_alpha   90.00
_cell.angle_beta   90.00
_cell.angle_gamma   90.00
#
_symmetry.space_group_name_H-M   'P 1'
#
loop_
_entity.id
_entity.type
_entity.pdbx_description
1 polymer ?
#
loop_
_entity_poly.entity_id
_entity_poly.type
_entity_poly.pdbx_seq_one_letter_code
_entity_poly.pdbx_strand_id
1 'polypeptide(L)'
;PEHLDLITARTEFYNKPAALPIVERSSIKMDLHRRDFTINTLALRLDGSHFGKIFDFWGGYSDLEQKQIRVLHALSFVDDATRMLRAVRFATRFNFEIEPQTLSLIEGSLPLLAEISGARLTNEFELIFHESKAPAMLQRLGALGILNAVHPALPWDDACLKRISRGLNALSQSEEPQSPIEKQQALWCLWLQDLNPENLKAVGLRLRLTVKLLGWIAQTRKLQALLPALRGQKPSQITHALEDFHNVPIRAVLSACEEPALRQILQAYWDSYQHLRPFTTGKDLRAFGLPPSPRYETILEALKNAWLDQEIQSEAEEKILLKKLLEEV
;
A
#
# COMPACT_ATOMS: atom_id res chain seq x y z
N PRO A 1 8.56 -8.01 -20.23
CA PRO A 1 9.66 -7.51 -21.05
C PRO A 1 10.68 -6.86 -20.11
N GLU A 2 11.93 -7.28 -20.24
CA GLU A 2 13.03 -6.65 -19.54
C GLU A 2 13.22 -5.24 -20.12
N HIS A 3 13.19 -4.23 -19.28
CA HIS A 3 13.47 -2.86 -19.69
C HIS A 3 14.98 -2.60 -19.61
N LEU A 4 15.54 -2.09 -20.68
CA LEU A 4 16.91 -1.58 -20.72
C LEU A 4 16.87 -0.06 -20.80
N ASP A 5 17.38 0.61 -19.76
CA ASP A 5 17.48 2.06 -19.73
C ASP A 5 18.81 2.52 -20.32
N LEU A 6 18.76 3.36 -21.35
CA LEU A 6 19.93 4.03 -21.93
C LEU A 6 20.01 5.47 -21.42
N ILE A 7 20.97 5.73 -20.54
CA ILE A 7 21.10 7.02 -19.86
C ILE A 7 22.49 7.63 -20.12
N THR A 8 22.55 8.93 -20.41
CA THR A 8 23.81 9.66 -20.51
C THR A 8 24.41 9.88 -19.11
N ALA A 9 25.70 9.64 -18.95
CA ALA A 9 26.41 9.91 -17.71
C ALA A 9 26.31 11.41 -17.36
N ARG A 10 25.99 11.70 -16.10
CA ARG A 10 25.69 13.04 -15.62
C ARG A 10 26.24 13.30 -14.23
N THR A 11 26.45 14.58 -13.91
CA THR A 11 26.68 15.07 -12.55
C THR A 11 25.46 15.84 -12.06
N GLU A 12 25.33 15.95 -10.75
CA GLU A 12 24.22 16.63 -10.09
C GLU A 12 24.77 17.66 -9.10
N PHE A 13 24.22 18.88 -9.15
CA PHE A 13 24.54 19.96 -8.22
C PHE A 13 23.30 20.35 -7.44
N TYR A 14 23.42 20.51 -6.14
CA TYR A 14 22.35 20.88 -5.25
C TYR A 14 22.55 22.29 -4.73
N ASN A 15 21.67 23.25 -5.07
CA ASN A 15 21.74 24.64 -4.61
C ASN A 15 21.42 24.78 -3.11
N LYS A 16 20.72 23.84 -2.53
CA LYS A 16 20.38 23.77 -1.10
C LYS A 16 20.02 22.33 -0.73
N PRO A 17 20.07 21.95 0.57
CA PRO A 17 19.63 20.65 1.03
C PRO A 17 18.21 20.30 0.54
N ALA A 18 17.99 19.04 0.21
CA ALA A 18 16.70 18.50 -0.26
C ALA A 18 16.13 19.11 -1.57
N ALA A 19 16.85 20.00 -2.27
CA ALA A 19 16.42 20.53 -3.56
C ALA A 19 16.47 19.46 -4.67
N LEU A 20 15.80 19.75 -5.78
CA LEU A 20 16.03 18.98 -7.00
C LEU A 20 17.40 19.35 -7.59
N PRO A 21 18.17 18.38 -8.08
CA PRO A 21 19.50 18.65 -8.64
C PRO A 21 19.42 19.39 -9.98
N ILE A 22 20.41 20.26 -10.23
CA ILE A 22 20.76 20.72 -11.57
C ILE A 22 21.62 19.64 -12.20
N VAL A 23 21.29 19.24 -13.41
CA VAL A 23 21.88 18.09 -14.09
C VAL A 23 22.72 18.54 -15.26
N GLU A 24 23.99 18.10 -15.33
CA GLU A 24 24.90 18.35 -16.44
C GLU A 24 25.53 17.04 -16.94
N ARG A 25 25.89 16.99 -18.24
CA ARG A 25 26.63 15.83 -18.79
C ARG A 25 28.02 15.74 -18.14
N SER A 26 28.43 14.51 -17.81
CA SER A 26 29.69 14.30 -17.11
C SER A 26 30.33 12.95 -17.44
N SER A 27 31.44 12.62 -16.78
CA SER A 27 32.10 11.32 -16.91
C SER A 27 31.37 10.23 -16.15
N ILE A 28 31.61 8.98 -16.51
CA ILE A 28 31.07 7.81 -15.77
C ILE A 28 31.47 7.84 -14.30
N LYS A 29 32.68 8.30 -13.96
CA LYS A 29 33.12 8.40 -12.56
C LYS A 29 32.25 9.38 -11.78
N MET A 30 31.90 10.53 -12.34
CA MET A 30 31.03 11.52 -11.69
C MET A 30 29.59 11.02 -11.60
N ASP A 31 29.09 10.31 -12.63
CA ASP A 31 27.75 9.70 -12.57
C ASP A 31 27.64 8.65 -11.47
N LEU A 32 28.67 7.85 -11.27
CA LEU A 32 28.71 6.90 -10.18
C LEU A 32 28.86 7.59 -8.80
N HIS A 33 29.58 8.71 -8.73
CA HIS A 33 29.81 9.46 -7.48
C HIS A 33 28.54 10.09 -6.88
N ARG A 34 27.56 10.46 -7.70
CA ARG A 34 26.27 11.02 -7.23
C ARG A 34 25.30 9.98 -6.67
N ARG A 35 25.60 8.70 -6.76
CA ARG A 35 24.73 7.61 -6.29
C ARG A 35 24.67 7.54 -4.76
N ASP A 36 23.77 6.72 -4.25
CA ASP A 36 23.48 6.63 -2.82
C ASP A 36 24.52 5.80 -2.04
N PHE A 37 24.83 4.58 -2.52
CA PHE A 37 25.67 3.63 -1.80
C PHE A 37 26.78 3.08 -2.68
N THR A 38 27.91 2.71 -2.04
CA THR A 38 29.09 2.13 -2.71
C THR A 38 28.72 0.94 -3.58
N ILE A 39 27.88 0.02 -3.09
CA ILE A 39 27.43 -1.18 -3.84
C ILE A 39 26.67 -0.83 -5.13
N ASN A 40 26.07 0.35 -5.22
CA ASN A 40 25.34 0.83 -6.39
C ASN A 40 26.25 1.57 -7.38
N THR A 41 27.56 1.71 -7.09
CA THR A 41 28.54 2.38 -7.95
C THR A 41 29.37 1.41 -8.80
N LEU A 42 29.12 0.12 -8.68
CA LEU A 42 29.75 -0.87 -9.56
C LEU A 42 29.26 -0.68 -10.99
N ALA A 43 30.17 -0.61 -11.94
CA ALA A 43 29.84 -0.49 -13.36
C ALA A 43 30.66 -1.48 -14.21
N LEU A 44 30.00 -2.10 -15.18
CA LEU A 44 30.61 -3.02 -16.13
C LEU A 44 30.75 -2.32 -17.48
N ARG A 45 31.93 -2.34 -18.06
CA ARG A 45 32.17 -1.80 -19.39
C ARG A 45 31.69 -2.78 -20.46
N LEU A 46 30.90 -2.30 -21.41
CA LEU A 46 30.30 -3.11 -22.47
C LEU A 46 30.83 -2.79 -23.86
N ASP A 47 31.94 -2.02 -23.97
CA ASP A 47 32.49 -1.54 -25.24
C ASP A 47 34.00 -1.75 -25.38
N GLY A 48 34.46 -1.80 -26.63
CA GLY A 48 35.87 -1.80 -27.02
C GLY A 48 36.70 -2.94 -26.42
N SER A 49 38.02 -2.72 -26.37
CA SER A 49 39.02 -3.68 -25.87
C SER A 49 38.94 -3.96 -24.37
N HIS A 50 38.12 -3.23 -23.63
CA HIS A 50 37.95 -3.38 -22.19
C HIS A 50 36.57 -3.94 -21.83
N PHE A 51 35.91 -4.63 -22.78
CA PHE A 51 34.64 -5.30 -22.53
C PHE A 51 34.72 -6.24 -21.32
N GLY A 52 33.75 -6.17 -20.43
CA GLY A 52 33.72 -7.00 -19.21
C GLY A 52 34.55 -6.45 -18.03
N LYS A 53 35.27 -5.32 -18.19
CA LYS A 53 36.01 -4.70 -17.10
C LYS A 53 35.06 -4.05 -16.09
N ILE A 54 35.20 -4.42 -14.82
CA ILE A 54 34.45 -3.79 -13.70
C ILE A 54 35.18 -2.51 -13.27
N PHE A 55 34.42 -1.43 -13.14
CA PHE A 55 34.84 -0.21 -12.47
C PHE A 55 34.28 -0.19 -11.05
N ASP A 56 35.17 -0.12 -10.08
CA ASP A 56 34.89 0.06 -8.66
C ASP A 56 35.78 1.17 -8.12
N PHE A 57 35.25 2.40 -8.06
CA PHE A 57 35.99 3.56 -7.61
C PHE A 57 35.91 3.81 -6.11
N TRP A 58 34.96 3.18 -5.42
CA TRP A 58 34.63 3.46 -4.01
C TRP A 58 34.54 2.21 -3.14
N GLY A 59 35.08 1.09 -3.61
CA GLY A 59 35.11 -0.15 -2.83
C GLY A 59 33.76 -0.86 -2.69
N GLY A 60 32.86 -0.64 -3.65
CA GLY A 60 31.53 -1.26 -3.64
C GLY A 60 31.57 -2.79 -3.69
N TYR A 61 32.56 -3.38 -4.34
CA TYR A 61 32.72 -4.84 -4.36
C TYR A 61 33.08 -5.38 -2.97
N SER A 62 33.98 -4.71 -2.25
CA SER A 62 34.33 -5.09 -0.87
C SER A 62 33.12 -4.98 0.07
N ASP A 63 32.35 -3.89 -0.02
CA ASP A 63 31.13 -3.70 0.77
C ASP A 63 30.05 -4.75 0.43
N LEU A 64 29.96 -5.15 -0.84
CA LEU A 64 29.07 -6.24 -1.27
C LEU A 64 29.46 -7.59 -0.63
N GLU A 65 30.75 -7.93 -0.64
CA GLU A 65 31.28 -9.16 0.01
C GLU A 65 31.09 -9.13 1.53
N GLN A 66 31.30 -7.96 2.15
CA GLN A 66 31.11 -7.75 3.60
C GLN A 66 29.64 -7.56 3.99
N LYS A 67 28.72 -7.55 3.03
CA LYS A 67 27.28 -7.32 3.23
C LYS A 67 27.01 -6.00 3.97
N GLN A 68 27.60 -4.92 3.49
CA GLN A 68 27.48 -3.60 4.10
C GLN A 68 26.79 -2.61 3.15
N ILE A 69 25.96 -1.74 3.73
CA ILE A 69 25.41 -0.54 3.09
C ILE A 69 26.19 0.65 3.60
N ARG A 70 26.99 1.27 2.72
CA ARG A 70 27.84 2.41 3.02
C ARG A 70 27.52 3.55 2.06
N VAL A 71 27.39 4.78 2.57
CA VAL A 71 27.29 5.99 1.74
C VAL A 71 28.65 6.35 1.14
N LEU A 72 28.65 7.07 0.02
CA LEU A 72 29.87 7.44 -0.68
C LEU A 72 30.67 8.53 0.06
N HIS A 73 30.01 9.43 0.78
CA HIS A 73 30.63 10.54 1.49
C HIS A 73 29.73 11.04 2.64
N ALA A 74 30.34 11.79 3.57
CA ALA A 74 29.67 12.28 4.78
C ALA A 74 28.47 13.20 4.53
N LEU A 75 28.42 13.90 3.38
CA LEU A 75 27.31 14.79 3.04
C LEU A 75 26.16 14.08 2.28
N SER A 76 26.23 12.77 2.12
CA SER A 76 25.27 12.00 1.30
C SER A 76 23.81 12.23 1.71
N PHE A 77 23.51 12.34 3.01
CA PHE A 77 22.16 12.61 3.52
C PHE A 77 21.78 14.09 3.49
N VAL A 78 22.79 14.99 3.43
CA VAL A 78 22.57 16.43 3.19
C VAL A 78 22.13 16.65 1.75
N ASP A 79 22.77 15.97 0.80
CA ASP A 79 22.38 16.01 -0.61
C ASP A 79 20.98 15.46 -0.82
N ASP A 80 20.68 14.29 -0.23
CA ASP A 80 19.37 13.66 -0.32
C ASP A 80 19.03 12.84 0.93
N ALA A 81 18.21 13.41 1.80
CA ALA A 81 17.79 12.76 3.03
C ALA A 81 16.88 11.51 2.80
N THR A 82 16.27 11.35 1.60
CA THR A 82 15.54 10.09 1.30
C THR A 82 16.46 8.88 1.25
N ARG A 83 17.78 9.08 1.09
CA ARG A 83 18.76 8.00 1.16
C ARG A 83 18.76 7.26 2.51
N MET A 84 18.26 7.89 3.60
CA MET A 84 18.09 7.22 4.89
C MET A 84 17.04 6.08 4.80
N LEU A 85 15.88 6.33 4.17
CA LEU A 85 14.86 5.31 3.93
C LEU A 85 15.41 4.23 2.99
N ARG A 86 16.12 4.64 1.95
CA ARG A 86 16.77 3.74 0.98
C ARG A 86 17.83 2.85 1.63
N ALA A 87 18.65 3.40 2.57
CA ALA A 87 19.63 2.62 3.32
C ALA A 87 18.98 1.46 4.07
N VAL A 88 17.88 1.73 4.80
CA VAL A 88 17.11 0.71 5.50
C VAL A 88 16.49 -0.29 4.52
N ARG A 89 15.92 0.18 3.42
CA ARG A 89 15.31 -0.67 2.40
C ARG A 89 16.32 -1.64 1.79
N PHE A 90 17.48 -1.15 1.32
CA PHE A 90 18.52 -2.01 0.75
C PHE A 90 19.14 -2.95 1.78
N ALA A 91 19.46 -2.45 2.98
CA ALA A 91 20.00 -3.28 4.05
C ALA A 91 19.07 -4.44 4.41
N THR A 92 17.76 -4.17 4.54
CA THR A 92 16.78 -5.20 4.87
C THR A 92 16.50 -6.15 3.69
N ARG A 93 16.41 -5.62 2.46
CA ARG A 93 16.23 -6.42 1.23
C ARG A 93 17.32 -7.48 1.09
N PHE A 94 18.58 -7.06 1.15
CA PHE A 94 19.75 -7.91 0.92
C PHE A 94 20.24 -8.65 2.16
N ASN A 95 19.65 -8.38 3.32
CA ASN A 95 20.14 -8.86 4.61
C ASN A 95 21.58 -8.41 4.88
N PHE A 96 21.81 -7.12 4.67
CA PHE A 96 23.07 -6.43 4.90
C PHE A 96 22.98 -5.57 6.15
N GLU A 97 24.13 -5.24 6.74
CA GLU A 97 24.21 -4.26 7.82
C GLU A 97 24.48 -2.86 7.27
N ILE A 98 23.97 -1.83 7.96
CA ILE A 98 24.36 -0.45 7.68
C ILE A 98 25.70 -0.24 8.38
N GLU A 99 26.69 0.22 7.60
CA GLU A 99 28.04 0.46 8.11
C GLU A 99 28.03 1.49 9.26
N PRO A 100 28.83 1.30 10.33
CA PRO A 100 28.72 2.11 11.56
C PRO A 100 28.83 3.62 11.36
N GLN A 101 29.71 4.10 10.49
CA GLN A 101 29.82 5.53 10.19
C GLN A 101 28.60 6.03 9.44
N THR A 102 28.06 5.25 8.50
CA THR A 102 26.81 5.55 7.79
C THR A 102 25.64 5.61 8.77
N LEU A 103 25.59 4.72 9.76
CA LEU A 103 24.56 4.73 10.80
C LEU A 103 24.65 6.01 11.65
N SER A 104 25.84 6.42 12.07
CA SER A 104 26.06 7.68 12.80
C SER A 104 25.65 8.91 11.98
N LEU A 105 25.90 8.88 10.66
CA LEU A 105 25.45 9.94 9.75
C LEU A 105 23.91 9.99 9.64
N ILE A 106 23.23 8.84 9.66
CA ILE A 106 21.76 8.80 9.71
C ILE A 106 21.27 9.50 10.98
N GLU A 107 21.78 9.14 12.16
CA GLU A 107 21.40 9.75 13.43
C GLU A 107 21.56 11.27 13.42
N GLY A 108 22.71 11.75 12.94
CA GLY A 108 23.00 13.19 12.83
C GLY A 108 22.17 13.94 11.77
N SER A 109 21.58 13.22 10.81
CA SER A 109 20.86 13.80 9.67
C SER A 109 19.34 13.72 9.78
N LEU A 110 18.77 13.10 10.81
CA LEU A 110 17.32 12.96 10.98
C LEU A 110 16.53 14.27 10.78
N PRO A 111 16.97 15.44 11.27
CA PRO A 111 16.24 16.69 11.07
C PRO A 111 16.05 17.07 9.60
N LEU A 112 16.92 16.62 8.70
CA LEU A 112 16.82 16.91 7.25
C LEU A 112 15.59 16.27 6.60
N LEU A 113 15.01 15.24 7.21
CA LEU A 113 13.77 14.64 6.72
C LEU A 113 12.60 15.63 6.71
N ALA A 114 12.59 16.63 7.59
CA ALA A 114 11.56 17.67 7.62
C ALA A 114 11.53 18.47 6.29
N GLU A 115 12.67 18.65 5.65
CA GLU A 115 12.82 19.41 4.40
C GLU A 115 12.38 18.62 3.14
N ILE A 116 12.26 17.29 3.25
CA ILE A 116 11.87 16.45 2.12
C ILE A 116 10.38 16.62 1.83
N SER A 117 10.06 16.80 0.55
CA SER A 117 8.65 16.90 0.12
C SER A 117 7.88 15.62 0.43
N GLY A 118 6.61 15.78 0.82
CA GLY A 118 5.74 14.64 1.13
C GLY A 118 5.65 13.62 -0.02
N ALA A 119 5.62 14.09 -1.27
CA ALA A 119 5.57 13.20 -2.43
C ALA A 119 6.81 12.29 -2.54
N ARG A 120 8.01 12.80 -2.23
CA ARG A 120 9.25 11.99 -2.22
C ARG A 120 9.24 10.94 -1.11
N LEU A 121 8.76 11.31 0.09
CA LEU A 121 8.62 10.38 1.20
C LEU A 121 7.58 9.29 0.89
N THR A 122 6.43 9.68 0.35
CA THR A 122 5.39 8.72 -0.07
C THR A 122 5.94 7.72 -1.08
N ASN A 123 6.66 8.17 -2.10
CA ASN A 123 7.29 7.29 -3.06
C ASN A 123 8.24 6.27 -2.41
N GLU A 124 9.05 6.66 -1.42
CA GLU A 124 9.93 5.70 -0.72
C GLU A 124 9.12 4.70 0.14
N PHE A 125 8.04 5.12 0.81
CA PHE A 125 7.15 4.19 1.50
C PHE A 125 6.45 3.22 0.53
N GLU A 126 6.04 3.70 -0.63
CA GLU A 126 5.46 2.87 -1.68
C GLU A 126 6.46 1.82 -2.18
N LEU A 127 7.73 2.20 -2.38
CA LEU A 127 8.79 1.26 -2.70
C LEU A 127 9.02 0.23 -1.58
N ILE A 128 8.88 0.61 -0.31
CA ILE A 128 8.93 -0.30 0.83
C ILE A 128 7.75 -1.28 0.78
N PHE A 129 6.54 -0.84 0.48
CA PHE A 129 5.37 -1.72 0.40
C PHE A 129 5.45 -2.73 -0.76
N HIS A 130 6.29 -2.50 -1.75
CA HIS A 130 6.58 -3.50 -2.79
C HIS A 130 7.53 -4.61 -2.32
N GLU A 131 8.21 -4.43 -1.18
CA GLU A 131 9.15 -5.41 -0.66
C GLU A 131 8.45 -6.48 0.18
N SER A 132 8.88 -7.73 0.04
CA SER A 132 8.38 -8.84 0.88
C SER A 132 8.71 -8.66 2.37
N LYS A 133 9.74 -7.90 2.68
CA LYS A 133 10.19 -7.58 4.05
C LYS A 133 9.71 -6.21 4.55
N ALA A 134 8.67 -5.64 3.98
CA ALA A 134 8.14 -4.32 4.37
C ALA A 134 7.93 -4.14 5.89
N PRO A 135 7.37 -5.10 6.64
CA PRO A 135 7.22 -4.96 8.10
C PRO A 135 8.56 -4.78 8.81
N ALA A 136 9.58 -5.56 8.44
CA ALA A 136 10.92 -5.45 9.02
C ALA A 136 11.61 -4.12 8.65
N MET A 137 11.34 -3.59 7.47
CA MET A 137 11.81 -2.27 7.06
C MET A 137 11.17 -1.17 7.90
N LEU A 138 9.85 -1.19 8.10
CA LEU A 138 9.15 -0.24 8.97
C LEU A 138 9.64 -0.31 10.41
N GLN A 139 9.85 -1.51 10.94
CA GLN A 139 10.42 -1.71 12.27
C GLN A 139 11.80 -1.06 12.38
N ARG A 140 12.69 -1.30 11.42
CA ARG A 140 14.03 -0.74 11.42
C ARG A 140 14.03 0.79 11.24
N LEU A 141 13.13 1.33 10.40
CA LEU A 141 12.91 2.78 10.27
C LEU A 141 12.45 3.40 11.59
N GLY A 142 11.54 2.74 12.31
CA GLY A 142 11.08 3.16 13.64
C GLY A 142 12.20 3.15 14.66
N ALA A 143 12.94 2.04 14.75
CA ALA A 143 14.06 1.87 15.68
C ALA A 143 15.18 2.91 15.47
N LEU A 144 15.43 3.34 14.24
CA LEU A 144 16.40 4.38 13.89
C LEU A 144 15.85 5.81 14.02
N GLY A 145 14.60 5.99 14.49
CA GLY A 145 13.99 7.30 14.64
C GLY A 145 13.55 7.97 13.34
N ILE A 146 13.72 7.30 12.19
CA ILE A 146 13.40 7.85 10.85
C ILE A 146 11.89 8.11 10.73
N LEU A 147 11.05 7.18 11.17
CA LEU A 147 9.60 7.38 11.14
C LEU A 147 9.16 8.57 12.00
N ASN A 148 9.71 8.70 13.21
CA ASN A 148 9.42 9.82 14.10
C ASN A 148 9.89 11.16 13.51
N ALA A 149 11.04 11.19 12.83
CA ALA A 149 11.54 12.38 12.16
C ALA A 149 10.69 12.78 10.93
N VAL A 150 10.05 11.83 10.25
CA VAL A 150 9.08 12.10 9.18
C VAL A 150 7.78 12.66 9.78
N HIS A 151 7.20 11.97 10.75
CA HIS A 151 6.04 12.40 11.52
C HIS A 151 5.88 11.52 12.78
N PRO A 152 5.74 12.10 13.99
CA PRO A 152 5.73 11.35 15.25
C PRO A 152 4.55 10.39 15.42
N ALA A 153 3.46 10.58 14.67
CA ALA A 153 2.31 9.68 14.71
C ALA A 153 2.42 8.46 13.79
N LEU A 154 3.51 8.29 13.00
CA LEU A 154 3.66 7.11 12.14
C LEU A 154 3.85 5.85 13.00
N PRO A 155 2.96 4.84 12.89
CA PRO A 155 2.98 3.68 13.77
C PRO A 155 4.02 2.65 13.33
N TRP A 156 4.67 1.98 14.29
CA TRP A 156 5.60 0.88 14.06
C TRP A 156 5.62 -0.12 15.21
N ASP A 157 4.58 -0.08 16.05
CA ASP A 157 4.40 -1.05 17.13
C ASP A 157 4.14 -2.48 16.60
N ASP A 158 4.31 -3.47 17.48
CA ASP A 158 4.18 -4.88 17.12
C ASP A 158 2.82 -5.25 16.53
N ALA A 159 1.74 -4.64 17.01
CA ALA A 159 0.39 -4.93 16.52
C ALA A 159 0.23 -4.44 15.06
N CYS A 160 0.70 -3.23 14.78
CA CYS A 160 0.74 -2.66 13.45
C CYS A 160 1.58 -3.52 12.49
N LEU A 161 2.81 -3.88 12.90
CA LEU A 161 3.73 -4.65 12.07
C LEU A 161 3.21 -6.06 11.77
N LYS A 162 2.62 -6.75 12.76
CA LYS A 162 1.97 -8.05 12.56
C LYS A 162 0.80 -7.96 11.58
N ARG A 163 -0.03 -6.93 11.70
CA ARG A 163 -1.15 -6.67 10.79
C ARG A 163 -0.67 -6.47 9.35
N ILE A 164 0.35 -5.63 9.14
CA ILE A 164 0.94 -5.41 7.81
C ILE A 164 1.53 -6.71 7.26
N SER A 165 2.23 -7.49 8.09
CA SER A 165 2.80 -8.78 7.69
C SER A 165 1.73 -9.76 7.19
N ARG A 166 0.62 -9.89 7.92
CA ARG A 166 -0.51 -10.73 7.49
C ARG A 166 -1.11 -10.26 6.19
N GLY A 167 -1.42 -8.95 6.10
CA GLY A 167 -1.98 -8.35 4.91
C GLY A 167 -1.08 -8.53 3.70
N LEU A 168 0.22 -8.27 3.85
CA LEU A 168 1.21 -8.43 2.78
C LEU A 168 1.28 -9.87 2.26
N ASN A 169 1.30 -10.86 3.17
CA ASN A 169 1.34 -12.28 2.82
C ASN A 169 0.05 -12.70 2.08
N ALA A 170 -1.11 -12.36 2.62
CA ALA A 170 -2.40 -12.71 2.00
C ALA A 170 -2.56 -12.06 0.61
N LEU A 171 -2.24 -10.76 0.50
CA LEU A 171 -2.30 -10.02 -0.78
C LEU A 171 -1.27 -10.51 -1.81
N SER A 172 -0.18 -11.13 -1.37
CA SER A 172 0.83 -11.68 -2.30
C SER A 172 0.50 -13.09 -2.79
N GLN A 173 -0.34 -13.83 -2.06
CA GLN A 173 -0.75 -15.20 -2.37
C GLN A 173 -2.13 -15.27 -3.06
N SER A 174 -2.83 -14.15 -3.19
CA SER A 174 -4.14 -14.11 -3.84
C SER A 174 -4.04 -14.49 -5.31
N GLU A 175 -4.85 -15.43 -5.75
CA GLU A 175 -4.98 -15.85 -7.15
C GLU A 175 -5.68 -14.80 -8.02
N GLU A 176 -6.43 -13.89 -7.41
CA GLU A 176 -7.05 -12.78 -8.13
C GLU A 176 -5.99 -11.82 -8.67
N PRO A 177 -6.06 -11.43 -9.95
CA PRO A 177 -5.15 -10.46 -10.52
C PRO A 177 -5.35 -9.09 -9.86
N GLN A 178 -4.45 -8.77 -8.95
CA GLN A 178 -4.43 -7.46 -8.28
C GLN A 178 -3.52 -6.51 -9.03
N SER A 179 -3.98 -5.29 -9.23
CA SER A 179 -3.05 -4.27 -9.64
C SER A 179 -2.06 -3.98 -8.48
N PRO A 180 -0.77 -3.75 -8.78
CA PRO A 180 0.21 -3.35 -7.76
C PRO A 180 -0.27 -2.15 -6.92
N ILE A 181 -1.05 -1.26 -7.54
CA ILE A 181 -1.63 -0.07 -6.91
C ILE A 181 -2.66 -0.43 -5.83
N GLU A 182 -3.54 -1.41 -6.08
CA GLU A 182 -4.57 -1.83 -5.10
C GLU A 182 -3.94 -2.49 -3.88
N LYS A 183 -2.92 -3.33 -4.08
CA LYS A 183 -2.13 -3.91 -2.99
C LYS A 183 -1.50 -2.82 -2.12
N GLN A 184 -0.87 -1.86 -2.74
CA GLN A 184 -0.25 -0.73 -2.07
C GLN A 184 -1.25 0.09 -1.26
N GLN A 185 -2.42 0.39 -1.83
CA GLN A 185 -3.49 1.11 -1.16
C GLN A 185 -4.02 0.36 0.06
N ALA A 186 -4.17 -0.97 -0.04
CA ALA A 186 -4.56 -1.80 1.10
C ALA A 186 -3.50 -1.76 2.22
N LEU A 187 -2.20 -1.77 1.89
CA LEU A 187 -1.13 -1.65 2.88
C LEU A 187 -1.11 -0.27 3.57
N TRP A 188 -1.38 0.81 2.85
CA TRP A 188 -1.59 2.13 3.47
C TRP A 188 -2.75 2.12 4.46
N CYS A 189 -3.87 1.48 4.11
CA CYS A 189 -5.01 1.32 5.00
C CYS A 189 -4.63 0.55 6.25
N LEU A 190 -3.95 -0.60 6.11
CA LEU A 190 -3.50 -1.42 7.23
C LEU A 190 -2.49 -0.71 8.12
N TRP A 191 -1.62 0.12 7.53
CA TRP A 191 -0.60 0.83 8.29
C TRP A 191 -1.20 1.94 9.17
N LEU A 192 -2.11 2.75 8.61
CA LEU A 192 -2.56 4.00 9.24
C LEU A 192 -3.95 3.93 9.87
N GLN A 193 -4.65 2.77 9.85
CA GLN A 193 -6.04 2.65 10.31
C GLN A 193 -6.25 3.02 11.78
N ASP A 194 -5.25 2.86 12.65
CA ASP A 194 -5.39 3.11 14.09
C ASP A 194 -5.16 4.59 14.46
N LEU A 195 -4.72 5.40 13.50
CA LEU A 195 -4.56 6.83 13.74
C LEU A 195 -5.91 7.49 14.04
N ASN A 196 -5.97 8.32 15.07
CA ASN A 196 -7.13 9.18 15.28
C ASN A 196 -7.29 10.17 14.11
N PRO A 197 -8.46 10.78 13.92
CA PRO A 197 -8.73 11.66 12.77
C PRO A 197 -7.76 12.84 12.64
N GLU A 198 -7.30 13.41 13.76
CA GLU A 198 -6.37 14.53 13.79
C GLU A 198 -4.98 14.10 13.28
N ASN A 199 -4.43 13.01 13.84
CA ASN A 199 -3.16 12.45 13.40
C ASN A 199 -3.21 11.96 11.94
N LEU A 200 -4.32 11.34 11.53
CA LEU A 200 -4.49 10.91 10.15
C LEU A 200 -4.45 12.10 9.18
N LYS A 201 -5.11 13.21 9.54
CA LYS A 201 -5.07 14.44 8.77
C LYS A 201 -3.65 15.02 8.71
N ALA A 202 -2.94 15.07 9.84
CA ALA A 202 -1.59 15.60 9.93
C ALA A 202 -0.59 14.75 9.11
N VAL A 203 -0.62 13.42 9.26
CA VAL A 203 0.18 12.48 8.44
C VAL A 203 -0.17 12.61 6.95
N GLY A 204 -1.45 12.71 6.63
CA GLY A 204 -1.92 12.89 5.25
C GLY A 204 -1.38 14.16 4.59
N LEU A 205 -1.36 15.28 5.31
CA LEU A 205 -0.76 16.54 4.85
C LEU A 205 0.75 16.39 4.69
N ARG A 206 1.43 15.79 5.67
CA ARG A 206 2.89 15.59 5.65
C ARG A 206 3.33 14.74 4.46
N LEU A 207 2.63 13.66 4.20
CA LEU A 207 2.94 12.70 3.12
C LEU A 207 2.24 13.02 1.79
N ARG A 208 1.41 14.07 1.72
CA ARG A 208 0.61 14.40 0.54
C ARG A 208 -0.28 13.25 0.05
N LEU A 209 -0.84 12.50 1.00
CA LEU A 209 -1.78 11.44 0.65
C LEU A 209 -3.06 12.02 0.04
N THR A 210 -3.65 11.32 -0.93
CA THR A 210 -4.87 11.79 -1.59
C THR A 210 -6.07 11.74 -0.64
N VAL A 211 -7.03 12.64 -0.82
CA VAL A 211 -8.30 12.64 -0.07
C VAL A 211 -9.00 11.29 -0.16
N LYS A 212 -8.95 10.66 -1.33
CA LYS A 212 -9.52 9.34 -1.58
C LYS A 212 -8.89 8.27 -0.68
N LEU A 213 -7.55 8.23 -0.59
CA LEU A 213 -6.83 7.29 0.25
C LEU A 213 -7.10 7.53 1.75
N LEU A 214 -7.13 8.79 2.19
CA LEU A 214 -7.49 9.14 3.57
C LEU A 214 -8.91 8.69 3.91
N GLY A 215 -9.85 8.83 2.98
CA GLY A 215 -11.21 8.30 3.12
C GLY A 215 -11.22 6.78 3.29
N TRP A 216 -10.43 6.05 2.52
CA TRP A 216 -10.33 4.59 2.64
C TRP A 216 -9.69 4.14 3.96
N ILE A 217 -8.65 4.85 4.44
CA ILE A 217 -8.07 4.57 5.75
C ILE A 217 -9.12 4.76 6.86
N ALA A 218 -9.90 5.84 6.79
CA ALA A 218 -10.99 6.08 7.73
C ALA A 218 -12.09 5.01 7.64
N GLN A 219 -12.46 4.56 6.43
CA GLN A 219 -13.39 3.44 6.23
C GLN A 219 -12.83 2.13 6.80
N THR A 220 -11.53 1.84 6.62
CA THR A 220 -10.89 0.65 7.18
C THR A 220 -11.03 0.59 8.71
N ARG A 221 -10.80 1.72 9.39
CA ARG A 221 -11.02 1.84 10.84
C ARG A 221 -12.48 1.59 11.22
N LYS A 222 -13.44 2.18 10.49
CA LYS A 222 -14.87 1.97 10.73
C LYS A 222 -15.26 0.50 10.53
N LEU A 223 -14.78 -0.11 9.44
CA LEU A 223 -15.05 -1.52 9.15
C LEU A 223 -14.48 -2.42 10.24
N GLN A 224 -13.26 -2.18 10.71
CA GLN A 224 -12.65 -2.94 11.79
C GLN A 224 -13.49 -2.88 13.07
N ALA A 225 -14.05 -1.73 13.40
CA ALA A 225 -14.94 -1.55 14.55
C ALA A 225 -16.31 -2.24 14.37
N LEU A 226 -16.78 -2.36 13.13
CA LEU A 226 -18.07 -3.00 12.78
C LEU A 226 -18.00 -4.54 12.84
N LEU A 227 -16.83 -5.14 12.54
CA LEU A 227 -16.67 -6.59 12.38
C LEU A 227 -17.32 -7.44 13.48
N PRO A 228 -17.14 -7.13 14.79
CA PRO A 228 -17.74 -7.96 15.85
C PRO A 228 -19.27 -8.05 15.76
N ALA A 229 -19.94 -7.00 15.25
CA ALA A 229 -21.39 -6.96 15.11
C ALA A 229 -21.91 -7.81 13.94
N LEU A 230 -21.06 -8.24 13.02
CA LEU A 230 -21.45 -9.08 11.89
C LEU A 230 -21.60 -10.57 12.28
N ARG A 231 -21.15 -10.96 13.48
CA ARG A 231 -21.27 -12.34 13.94
C ARG A 231 -22.73 -12.76 14.07
N GLY A 232 -23.08 -13.88 13.45
CA GLY A 232 -24.42 -14.44 13.51
C GLY A 232 -25.50 -13.67 12.74
N GLN A 233 -25.09 -12.63 12.00
CA GLN A 233 -26.02 -11.92 11.12
C GLN A 233 -26.32 -12.74 9.86
N LYS A 234 -27.53 -12.54 9.30
CA LYS A 234 -27.92 -13.11 8.01
C LYS A 234 -27.09 -12.51 6.86
N PRO A 235 -26.88 -13.22 5.76
CA PRO A 235 -26.17 -12.70 4.57
C PRO A 235 -26.71 -11.36 4.04
N SER A 236 -28.03 -11.14 4.07
CA SER A 236 -28.65 -9.88 3.70
C SER A 236 -28.20 -8.71 4.61
N GLN A 237 -28.19 -8.93 5.91
CA GLN A 237 -27.77 -7.94 6.91
C GLN A 237 -26.27 -7.62 6.79
N ILE A 238 -25.42 -8.65 6.56
CA ILE A 238 -23.99 -8.48 6.29
C ILE A 238 -23.79 -7.63 5.05
N THR A 239 -24.53 -7.93 3.97
CA THR A 239 -24.42 -7.21 2.70
C THR A 239 -24.79 -5.74 2.88
N HIS A 240 -25.89 -5.45 3.53
CA HIS A 240 -26.34 -4.08 3.81
C HIS A 240 -25.34 -3.30 4.68
N ALA A 241 -24.74 -3.98 5.69
CA ALA A 241 -23.73 -3.34 6.54
C ALA A 241 -22.40 -3.04 5.81
N LEU A 242 -22.10 -3.76 4.72
CA LEU A 242 -20.83 -3.67 4.02
C LEU A 242 -20.89 -2.93 2.67
N GLU A 243 -22.07 -2.74 2.07
CA GLU A 243 -22.22 -2.19 0.70
C GLU A 243 -21.73 -0.74 0.54
N ASP A 244 -21.73 0.04 1.63
CA ASP A 244 -21.21 1.42 1.63
C ASP A 244 -19.68 1.51 1.71
N PHE A 245 -19.01 0.40 2.00
CA PHE A 245 -17.55 0.38 2.07
C PHE A 245 -16.94 0.15 0.68
N HIS A 246 -15.90 0.90 0.39
CA HIS A 246 -15.14 0.68 -0.85
C HIS A 246 -14.35 -0.66 -0.78
N ASN A 247 -14.10 -1.26 -1.95
CA ASN A 247 -13.40 -2.55 -2.05
C ASN A 247 -12.01 -2.56 -1.39
N VAL A 248 -11.26 -1.45 -1.45
CA VAL A 248 -9.91 -1.36 -0.85
C VAL A 248 -9.94 -1.54 0.69
N PRO A 249 -10.77 -0.85 1.48
CA PRO A 249 -10.97 -1.12 2.90
C PRO A 249 -11.38 -2.57 3.21
N ILE A 250 -12.34 -3.12 2.47
CA ILE A 250 -12.82 -4.49 2.68
C ILE A 250 -11.67 -5.47 2.46
N ARG A 251 -10.92 -5.31 1.38
CA ARG A 251 -9.78 -6.14 1.04
C ARG A 251 -8.65 -6.02 2.06
N ALA A 252 -8.36 -4.81 2.52
CA ALA A 252 -7.37 -4.57 3.57
C ALA A 252 -7.73 -5.34 4.84
N VAL A 253 -8.96 -5.18 5.34
CA VAL A 253 -9.42 -5.85 6.55
C VAL A 253 -9.46 -7.37 6.38
N LEU A 254 -9.99 -7.87 5.27
CA LEU A 254 -10.02 -9.30 4.95
C LEU A 254 -8.62 -9.93 4.95
N SER A 255 -7.65 -9.26 4.30
CA SER A 255 -6.27 -9.75 4.21
C SER A 255 -5.55 -9.87 5.55
N ALA A 256 -5.91 -9.05 6.53
CA ALA A 256 -5.28 -9.00 7.84
C ALA A 256 -6.13 -9.59 8.97
N CYS A 257 -7.35 -10.06 8.68
CA CYS A 257 -8.28 -10.60 9.67
C CYS A 257 -7.74 -11.89 10.30
N GLU A 258 -7.63 -11.90 11.63
CA GLU A 258 -7.11 -13.05 12.38
C GLU A 258 -8.20 -14.06 12.71
N GLU A 259 -9.40 -13.59 13.00
CA GLU A 259 -10.49 -14.42 13.46
C GLU A 259 -11.10 -15.19 12.29
N PRO A 260 -11.06 -16.55 12.30
CA PRO A 260 -11.52 -17.35 11.18
C PRO A 260 -13.00 -17.11 10.82
N ALA A 261 -13.86 -16.95 11.82
CA ALA A 261 -15.29 -16.73 11.60
C ALA A 261 -15.56 -15.39 10.88
N LEU A 262 -14.92 -14.30 11.32
CA LEU A 262 -15.04 -13.00 10.67
C LEU A 262 -14.41 -12.98 9.28
N ARG A 263 -13.29 -13.70 9.11
CA ARG A 263 -12.66 -13.86 7.79
C ARG A 263 -13.61 -14.58 6.82
N GLN A 264 -14.30 -15.64 7.25
CA GLN A 264 -15.29 -16.34 6.42
C GLN A 264 -16.44 -15.43 6.01
N ILE A 265 -16.94 -14.60 6.92
CA ILE A 265 -18.00 -13.63 6.63
C ILE A 265 -17.55 -12.64 5.56
N LEU A 266 -16.36 -12.03 5.73
CA LEU A 266 -15.80 -11.08 4.76
C LEU A 266 -15.49 -11.74 3.42
N GLN A 267 -15.01 -12.98 3.42
CA GLN A 267 -14.73 -13.75 2.22
C GLN A 267 -16.02 -14.08 1.46
N ALA A 268 -17.08 -14.53 2.16
CA ALA A 268 -18.38 -14.81 1.55
C ALA A 268 -18.99 -13.54 0.92
N TYR A 269 -18.86 -12.41 1.61
CA TYR A 269 -19.26 -11.12 1.05
C TYR A 269 -18.47 -10.79 -0.21
N TRP A 270 -17.13 -10.92 -0.15
CA TRP A 270 -16.21 -10.63 -1.26
C TRP A 270 -16.48 -11.49 -2.49
N ASP A 271 -16.62 -12.81 -2.30
CA ASP A 271 -16.73 -13.77 -3.40
C ASP A 271 -18.13 -13.84 -3.99
N SER A 272 -19.17 -13.59 -3.17
CA SER A 272 -20.56 -13.92 -3.56
C SER A 272 -21.54 -12.80 -3.31
N TYR A 273 -21.68 -12.32 -2.07
CA TYR A 273 -22.81 -11.48 -1.69
C TYR A 273 -22.87 -10.14 -2.44
N GLN A 274 -21.73 -9.47 -2.59
CA GLN A 274 -21.65 -8.17 -3.29
C GLN A 274 -22.01 -8.27 -4.79
N HIS A 275 -21.90 -9.46 -5.38
CA HIS A 275 -22.16 -9.69 -6.80
C HIS A 275 -23.56 -10.18 -7.09
N LEU A 276 -24.29 -10.62 -6.05
CA LEU A 276 -25.63 -11.16 -6.21
C LEU A 276 -26.59 -10.09 -6.73
N ARG A 277 -27.33 -10.46 -7.75
CA ARG A 277 -28.39 -9.65 -8.35
C ARG A 277 -29.63 -10.51 -8.56
N PRO A 278 -30.83 -10.02 -8.25
CA PRO A 278 -32.07 -10.69 -8.62
C PRO A 278 -32.19 -10.86 -10.15
N PHE A 279 -32.93 -11.83 -10.60
CA PHE A 279 -33.30 -11.95 -12.02
C PHE A 279 -34.22 -10.82 -12.45
N THR A 280 -35.16 -10.40 -11.58
CA THR A 280 -36.06 -9.27 -11.79
C THR A 280 -35.29 -7.96 -11.86
N THR A 281 -35.56 -7.19 -12.88
CA THR A 281 -34.98 -5.85 -13.09
C THR A 281 -36.05 -4.76 -13.02
N GLY A 282 -35.63 -3.49 -12.96
CA GLY A 282 -36.57 -2.37 -13.04
C GLY A 282 -37.38 -2.33 -14.36
N LYS A 283 -36.89 -2.97 -15.45
CA LYS A 283 -37.63 -3.11 -16.70
C LYS A 283 -38.81 -4.08 -16.54
N ASP A 284 -38.61 -5.16 -15.82
CA ASP A 284 -39.64 -6.16 -15.56
C ASP A 284 -40.73 -5.57 -14.67
N LEU A 285 -40.36 -4.82 -13.62
CA LEU A 285 -41.33 -4.11 -12.76
C LEU A 285 -42.20 -3.12 -13.58
N ARG A 286 -41.61 -2.42 -14.55
CA ARG A 286 -42.34 -1.55 -15.45
C ARG A 286 -43.29 -2.35 -16.36
N ALA A 287 -42.90 -3.53 -16.84
CA ALA A 287 -43.74 -4.40 -17.67
C ALA A 287 -44.95 -4.93 -16.87
N PHE A 288 -44.84 -5.08 -15.54
CA PHE A 288 -45.94 -5.39 -14.64
C PHE A 288 -46.89 -4.20 -14.36
N GLY A 289 -46.65 -3.05 -15.01
CA GLY A 289 -47.51 -1.86 -14.91
C GLY A 289 -47.20 -0.93 -13.75
N LEU A 290 -46.10 -1.17 -12.99
CA LEU A 290 -45.68 -0.27 -11.93
C LEU A 290 -45.02 0.98 -12.54
N PRO A 291 -45.43 2.21 -12.15
CA PRO A 291 -44.71 3.42 -12.53
C PRO A 291 -43.36 3.49 -11.79
N PRO A 292 -42.28 4.04 -12.39
CA PRO A 292 -41.02 4.28 -11.72
C PRO A 292 -41.22 5.08 -10.44
N SER A 293 -40.81 4.47 -9.30
CA SER A 293 -40.99 5.06 -7.98
C SER A 293 -39.96 4.44 -7.01
N PRO A 294 -39.75 4.99 -5.79
CA PRO A 294 -38.91 4.40 -4.75
C PRO A 294 -39.29 2.95 -4.41
N ARG A 295 -40.53 2.54 -4.68
CA ARG A 295 -41.00 1.16 -4.51
C ARG A 295 -40.20 0.14 -5.32
N TYR A 296 -39.62 0.54 -6.48
CA TYR A 296 -38.75 -0.35 -7.26
C TYR A 296 -37.55 -0.81 -6.42
N GLU A 297 -36.92 0.13 -5.73
CA GLU A 297 -35.78 -0.15 -4.86
C GLU A 297 -36.17 -1.12 -3.74
N THR A 298 -37.28 -0.86 -3.06
CA THR A 298 -37.79 -1.73 -1.99
C THR A 298 -38.08 -3.17 -2.47
N ILE A 299 -38.72 -3.33 -3.65
CA ILE A 299 -38.99 -4.65 -4.21
C ILE A 299 -37.70 -5.37 -4.61
N LEU A 300 -36.78 -4.69 -5.32
CA LEU A 300 -35.52 -5.29 -5.76
C LEU A 300 -34.62 -5.64 -4.58
N GLU A 301 -34.64 -4.85 -3.53
CA GLU A 301 -33.92 -5.12 -2.29
C GLU A 301 -34.53 -6.32 -1.55
N ALA A 302 -35.83 -6.42 -1.45
CA ALA A 302 -36.51 -7.58 -0.85
C ALA A 302 -36.17 -8.88 -1.60
N LEU A 303 -36.19 -8.86 -2.93
CA LEU A 303 -35.78 -10.00 -3.75
C LEU A 303 -34.30 -10.35 -3.55
N LYS A 304 -33.40 -9.35 -3.53
CA LYS A 304 -31.97 -9.54 -3.26
C LYS A 304 -31.75 -10.17 -1.88
N ASN A 305 -32.46 -9.70 -0.87
CA ASN A 305 -32.36 -10.21 0.50
C ASN A 305 -32.83 -11.67 0.60
N ALA A 306 -33.95 -12.03 -0.08
CA ALA A 306 -34.42 -13.39 -0.12
C ALA A 306 -33.44 -14.37 -0.79
N TRP A 307 -32.74 -13.93 -1.85
CA TRP A 307 -31.65 -14.70 -2.45
C TRP A 307 -30.46 -14.85 -1.52
N LEU A 308 -30.04 -13.77 -0.89
CA LEU A 308 -28.90 -13.78 0.04
C LEU A 308 -29.16 -14.72 1.22
N ASP A 309 -30.36 -14.68 1.78
CA ASP A 309 -30.74 -15.46 2.94
C ASP A 309 -31.21 -16.88 2.58
N GLN A 310 -31.11 -17.26 1.28
CA GLN A 310 -31.52 -18.59 0.75
C GLN A 310 -33.01 -18.90 0.98
N GLU A 311 -33.84 -17.89 1.13
CA GLU A 311 -35.30 -18.03 1.23
C GLU A 311 -35.93 -18.43 -0.12
N ILE A 312 -35.23 -18.09 -1.22
CA ILE A 312 -35.51 -18.49 -2.59
C ILE A 312 -34.22 -19.02 -3.24
N GLN A 313 -34.38 -20.03 -4.12
CA GLN A 313 -33.26 -20.73 -4.75
C GLN A 313 -33.41 -20.89 -6.27
N SER A 314 -34.51 -20.37 -6.83
CA SER A 314 -34.80 -20.46 -8.25
C SER A 314 -35.54 -19.22 -8.77
N GLU A 315 -35.40 -18.96 -10.08
CA GLU A 315 -36.16 -17.92 -10.76
C GLU A 315 -37.69 -18.07 -10.63
N ALA A 316 -38.16 -19.33 -10.53
CA ALA A 316 -39.57 -19.60 -10.32
C ALA A 316 -40.06 -19.14 -8.94
N GLU A 317 -39.26 -19.40 -7.89
CA GLU A 317 -39.55 -18.91 -6.54
C GLU A 317 -39.46 -17.40 -6.44
N GLU A 318 -38.46 -16.76 -7.12
CA GLU A 318 -38.39 -15.31 -7.20
C GLU A 318 -39.67 -14.71 -7.81
N LYS A 319 -40.21 -15.31 -8.90
CA LYS A 319 -41.48 -14.85 -9.52
C LYS A 319 -42.67 -14.97 -8.59
N ILE A 320 -42.71 -16.02 -7.75
CA ILE A 320 -43.77 -16.19 -6.75
C ILE A 320 -43.66 -15.10 -5.67
N LEU A 321 -42.44 -14.85 -5.16
CA LEU A 321 -42.21 -13.82 -4.17
C LEU A 321 -42.52 -12.41 -4.75
N LEU A 322 -42.10 -12.15 -5.99
CA LEU A 322 -42.41 -10.90 -6.69
C LEU A 322 -43.91 -10.62 -6.74
N LYS A 323 -44.73 -11.63 -7.09
CA LYS A 323 -46.19 -11.48 -7.12
C LYS A 323 -46.74 -11.08 -5.76
N LYS A 324 -46.28 -11.72 -4.67
CA LYS A 324 -46.68 -11.32 -3.30
C LYS A 324 -46.34 -9.88 -2.99
N LEU A 325 -45.08 -9.46 -3.30
CA LEU A 325 -44.64 -8.08 -3.08
C LEU A 325 -45.40 -7.04 -3.91
N LEU A 326 -45.98 -7.46 -5.02
CA LEU A 326 -46.84 -6.61 -5.87
C LEU A 326 -48.27 -6.49 -5.31
N GLU A 327 -48.78 -7.53 -4.61
CA GLU A 327 -50.13 -7.63 -4.04
C GLU A 327 -50.26 -6.99 -2.64
N GLU A 328 -49.15 -6.89 -1.87
CA GLU A 328 -49.10 -6.34 -0.51
C GLU A 328 -49.29 -4.81 -0.42
N VAL A 329 -50.02 -4.20 -1.36
CA VAL A 329 -50.27 -2.77 -1.40
C VAL A 329 -51.75 -2.43 -1.58
#